data_cd11a43ebb7f8cba8488a15e94299f22
#
_entry.id   cd11a43ebb7f8cba8488a15e94299f22
#
_cell.length_a   1.000
_cell.length_b   1.000
_cell.length_c   1.000
_cell.angle_alpha   90.00
_cell.angle_beta   90.00
_cell.angle_gamma   90.00
#
_symmetry.space_group_name_H-M   'P 1'
#
loop_
_entity.id
_entity.type
_entity.pdbx_description
1 polymer ?
#
loop_
_entity_poly.entity_id
_entity_poly.type
_entity_poly.pdbx_seq_one_letter_code
_entity_poly.pdbx_strand_id
1 'polypeptide(L)'
;MTKSVALSKIRQIAASAIPKGGKAILYGSRARGDAHNNSDWDILILLDKDILEQSDYDNVSYPFVLLGCDLGEEINPIMYTTKEWESYRITPFYENVVRDGIALV
;
A
#
# COMPACT_ATOMS: atom_id res chain seq x y z
N MET A 1 -2.92 11.22 -16.99
CA MET A 1 -3.56 10.04 -16.38
C MET A 1 -4.52 10.47 -15.28
N THR A 2 -5.71 9.92 -15.26
CA THR A 2 -6.68 10.27 -14.23
C THR A 2 -6.42 9.49 -12.94
N LYS A 3 -6.92 10.02 -11.83
CA LYS A 3 -6.85 9.37 -10.51
C LYS A 3 -7.49 7.97 -10.55
N SER A 4 -8.62 7.81 -11.22
CA SER A 4 -9.31 6.52 -11.28
C SER A 4 -8.54 5.48 -12.09
N VAL A 5 -7.82 5.89 -13.12
CA VAL A 5 -6.96 4.99 -13.89
C VAL A 5 -5.78 4.53 -13.05
N ALA A 6 -5.14 5.46 -12.34
CA ALA A 6 -4.02 5.13 -11.45
C ALA A 6 -4.46 4.15 -10.36
N LEU A 7 -5.59 4.41 -9.72
CA LEU A 7 -6.12 3.53 -8.68
C LEU A 7 -6.44 2.13 -9.22
N SER A 8 -7.02 2.05 -10.41
CA SER A 8 -7.32 0.77 -11.05
C SER A 8 -6.04 -0.05 -11.28
N LYS A 9 -4.97 0.60 -11.75
CA LYS A 9 -3.69 -0.08 -11.97
C LYS A 9 -3.03 -0.50 -10.67
N ILE A 10 -3.14 0.32 -9.63
CA ILE A 10 -2.65 -0.04 -8.29
C ILE A 10 -3.39 -1.28 -7.77
N ARG A 11 -4.71 -1.35 -7.95
CA ARG A 11 -5.49 -2.52 -7.56
C ARG A 11 -5.07 -3.77 -8.33
N GLN A 12 -4.73 -3.64 -9.61
CA GLN A 12 -4.25 -4.76 -10.42
C GLN A 12 -2.92 -5.29 -9.88
N ILE A 13 -1.99 -4.39 -9.53
CA ILE A 13 -0.73 -4.81 -8.93
C ILE A 13 -0.97 -5.48 -7.58
N ALA A 14 -1.85 -4.92 -6.75
CA ALA A 14 -2.17 -5.53 -5.46
C ALA A 14 -2.71 -6.95 -5.63
N ALA A 15 -3.62 -7.15 -6.58
CA ALA A 15 -4.19 -8.47 -6.84
C ALA A 15 -3.15 -9.49 -7.29
N SER A 16 -2.14 -9.06 -8.06
CA SER A 16 -1.12 -9.98 -8.59
C SER A 16 0.07 -10.18 -7.66
N ALA A 17 0.45 -9.16 -6.88
CA ALA A 17 1.68 -9.19 -6.09
C ALA A 17 1.46 -9.65 -4.64
N ILE A 18 0.30 -9.34 -4.06
CA ILE A 18 0.04 -9.67 -2.65
C ILE A 18 -0.26 -11.17 -2.52
N PRO A 19 0.52 -11.92 -1.72
CA PRO A 19 0.25 -13.34 -1.56
C PRO A 19 -1.02 -13.59 -0.74
N LYS A 20 -1.53 -14.81 -0.82
CA LYS A 20 -2.72 -15.22 -0.08
C LYS A 20 -2.54 -14.95 1.41
N GLY A 21 -3.54 -14.37 2.05
CA GLY A 21 -3.49 -13.99 3.46
C GLY A 21 -2.91 -12.60 3.69
N GLY A 22 -2.29 -11.99 2.66
CA GLY A 22 -1.78 -10.64 2.76
C GLY A 22 -2.85 -9.59 2.47
N LYS A 23 -2.52 -8.33 2.78
CA LYS A 23 -3.42 -7.20 2.56
C LYS A 23 -2.64 -6.03 1.98
N ALA A 24 -3.32 -5.20 1.20
CA ALA A 24 -2.79 -3.92 0.75
C ALA A 24 -3.88 -2.87 0.99
N ILE A 25 -3.48 -1.75 1.59
CA ILE A 25 -4.40 -0.69 2.02
C ILE A 25 -3.86 0.64 1.52
N LEU A 26 -4.70 1.39 0.80
CA LEU A 26 -4.39 2.77 0.44
C LEU A 26 -4.70 3.66 1.64
N TYR A 27 -3.75 4.52 2.04
CA TYR A 27 -3.96 5.46 3.13
C TYR A 27 -3.45 6.85 2.73
N GLY A 28 -3.47 7.79 3.67
CA GLY A 28 -3.01 9.14 3.42
C GLY A 28 -4.01 9.96 2.59
N SER A 29 -3.52 11.03 1.95
CA SER A 29 -4.38 11.99 1.27
C SER A 29 -5.19 11.39 0.13
N ARG A 30 -4.65 10.40 -0.59
CA ARG A 30 -5.37 9.72 -1.68
C ARG A 30 -6.56 8.91 -1.16
N ALA A 31 -6.48 8.42 0.06
CA ALA A 31 -7.59 7.69 0.70
C ALA A 31 -8.62 8.66 1.28
N ARG A 32 -8.18 9.78 1.87
CA ARG A 32 -9.07 10.76 2.47
C ARG A 32 -9.83 11.61 1.45
N GLY A 33 -9.32 11.71 0.21
CA GLY A 33 -9.94 12.52 -0.83
C GLY A 33 -9.48 13.99 -0.84
N ASP A 34 -8.43 14.32 -0.09
CA ASP A 34 -7.87 15.69 -0.05
C ASP A 34 -6.54 15.78 -0.80
N ALA A 35 -6.28 14.84 -1.70
CA ALA A 35 -5.05 14.77 -2.47
C ALA A 35 -4.99 15.85 -3.55
N HIS A 36 -3.76 16.29 -3.84
CA HIS A 36 -3.44 17.14 -4.99
C HIS A 36 -2.95 16.27 -6.15
N ASN A 37 -2.78 16.89 -7.34
CA ASN A 37 -2.27 16.17 -8.50
C ASN A 37 -0.88 15.56 -8.26
N ASN A 38 -0.06 16.17 -7.40
CA ASN A 38 1.28 15.71 -7.09
C ASN A 38 1.36 14.91 -5.79
N SER A 39 0.21 14.57 -5.19
CA SER A 39 0.22 13.79 -3.94
C SER A 39 0.67 12.37 -4.20
N ASP A 40 1.43 11.83 -3.23
CA ASP A 40 1.92 10.45 -3.28
C ASP A 40 0.76 9.48 -3.07
N TRP A 41 0.98 8.25 -3.54
CA TRP A 41 0.09 7.13 -3.29
C TRP A 41 0.71 6.29 -2.18
N ASP A 42 0.16 6.37 -0.98
CA ASP A 42 0.68 5.67 0.19
C ASP A 42 -0.01 4.31 0.33
N ILE A 43 0.76 3.25 0.24
CA ILE A 43 0.26 1.87 0.26
C ILE A 43 0.86 1.16 1.47
N LEU A 44 0.01 0.61 2.32
CA LEU A 44 0.43 -0.25 3.42
C LEU A 44 0.20 -1.70 3.02
N ILE A 45 1.26 -2.51 3.10
CA ILE A 45 1.22 -3.94 2.78
C ILE A 45 1.44 -4.73 4.06
N LEU A 46 0.56 -5.68 4.31
CA LEU A 46 0.65 -6.57 5.47
C LEU A 46 0.77 -8.00 4.98
N LEU A 47 1.81 -8.69 5.41
CA LEU A 47 2.04 -10.09 5.04
C LEU A 47 1.83 -10.99 6.25
N ASP A 48 1.16 -12.12 6.01
CA ASP A 48 0.88 -13.11 7.04
C ASP A 48 2.07 -14.08 7.14
N LYS A 49 3.13 -13.62 7.75
CA LYS A 49 4.35 -14.39 7.99
C LYS A 49 5.08 -13.83 9.21
N ASP A 50 6.03 -14.58 9.73
CA ASP A 50 6.73 -14.21 10.97
C ASP A 50 7.73 -13.09 10.76
N ILE A 51 8.50 -13.13 9.68
CA ILE A 51 9.59 -12.18 9.41
C ILE A 51 9.61 -11.86 7.92
N LEU A 52 9.76 -10.57 7.59
CA LEU A 52 9.94 -10.13 6.21
C LEU A 52 11.34 -10.51 5.72
N GLU A 53 11.42 -10.92 4.47
CA GLU A 53 12.65 -11.30 3.80
C GLU A 53 12.89 -10.38 2.61
N GLN A 54 14.12 -10.40 2.07
CA GLN A 54 14.45 -9.59 0.90
C GLN A 54 13.54 -9.92 -0.28
N SER A 55 13.19 -11.19 -0.46
CA SER A 55 12.28 -11.62 -1.53
C SER A 55 10.90 -10.98 -1.42
N ASP A 56 10.44 -10.65 -0.21
CA ASP A 56 9.16 -9.95 -0.02
C ASP A 56 9.24 -8.53 -0.59
N TYR A 57 10.34 -7.83 -0.36
CA TYR A 57 10.54 -6.50 -0.93
C TYR A 57 10.61 -6.58 -2.46
N ASP A 58 11.36 -7.54 -3.00
CA ASP A 58 11.56 -7.69 -4.43
C ASP A 58 10.27 -8.07 -5.17
N ASN A 59 9.47 -8.95 -4.58
CA ASN A 59 8.33 -9.56 -5.25
C ASN A 59 6.98 -8.92 -4.89
N VAL A 60 6.89 -8.23 -3.76
CA VAL A 60 5.62 -7.68 -3.26
C VAL A 60 5.61 -6.16 -3.30
N SER A 61 6.56 -5.48 -2.63
CA SER A 61 6.54 -4.02 -2.58
C SER A 61 7.12 -3.37 -3.84
N TYR A 62 8.20 -3.91 -4.39
CA TYR A 62 8.85 -3.31 -5.55
C TYR A 62 7.95 -3.17 -6.80
N PRO A 63 7.05 -4.12 -7.12
CA PRO A 63 6.11 -3.94 -8.21
C PRO A 63 5.28 -2.64 -8.14
N PHE A 64 4.95 -2.17 -6.94
CA PHE A 64 4.26 -0.89 -6.77
C PHE A 64 5.16 0.29 -7.15
N VAL A 65 6.44 0.22 -6.79
CA VAL A 65 7.42 1.26 -7.15
C VAL A 65 7.58 1.32 -8.66
N LEU A 66 7.71 0.18 -9.31
CA LEU A 66 7.83 0.10 -10.77
C LEU A 66 6.59 0.66 -11.47
N LEU A 67 5.42 0.35 -10.96
CA LEU A 67 4.18 0.92 -11.50
C LEU A 67 4.21 2.44 -11.42
N GLY A 68 4.66 3.00 -10.31
CA GLY A 68 4.81 4.44 -10.17
C GLY A 68 5.70 5.04 -11.24
N CYS A 69 6.83 4.40 -11.51
CA CYS A 69 7.73 4.84 -12.58
C CYS A 69 7.04 4.83 -13.94
N ASP A 70 6.27 3.78 -14.24
CA ASP A 70 5.54 3.66 -15.51
C ASP A 70 4.46 4.73 -15.65
N LEU A 71 3.81 5.11 -14.56
CA LEU A 71 2.70 6.06 -14.57
C LEU A 71 3.13 7.51 -14.40
N GLY A 72 4.39 7.76 -14.05
CA GLY A 72 4.84 9.09 -13.68
C GLY A 72 4.25 9.55 -12.35
N GLU A 73 3.94 8.62 -11.47
CA GLU A 73 3.37 8.86 -10.14
C GLU A 73 4.33 8.39 -9.08
N GLU A 74 4.26 8.97 -7.88
CA GLU A 74 5.04 8.49 -6.75
C GLU A 74 4.19 7.56 -5.91
N ILE A 75 4.57 6.29 -5.88
CA ILE A 75 3.90 5.25 -5.09
C ILE A 75 4.87 4.78 -4.02
N ASN A 76 4.46 4.91 -2.77
CA ASN A 76 5.30 4.63 -1.59
C ASN A 76 4.73 3.42 -0.83
N PRO A 77 5.18 2.21 -1.13
CA PRO A 77 4.77 1.04 -0.35
C PRO A 77 5.55 0.95 0.96
N ILE A 78 4.85 0.68 2.04
CA ILE A 78 5.41 0.33 3.33
C ILE A 78 4.93 -1.07 3.66
N MET A 79 5.81 -1.93 4.13
CA MET A 79 5.46 -3.33 4.37
C MET A 79 5.81 -3.75 5.79
N TYR A 80 4.85 -4.42 6.42
CA TYR A 80 5.01 -5.03 7.74
C TYR A 80 4.44 -6.44 7.71
N THR A 81 4.84 -7.27 8.67
CA THR A 81 4.07 -8.48 8.94
C THR A 81 2.80 -8.06 9.70
N THR A 82 1.77 -8.90 9.63
CA THR A 82 0.52 -8.64 10.36
C THR A 82 0.81 -8.47 11.86
N LYS A 83 1.71 -9.27 12.40
CA LYS A 83 2.08 -9.21 13.81
C LYS A 83 2.78 -7.91 14.17
N GLU A 84 3.70 -7.45 13.33
CA GLU A 84 4.35 -6.14 13.53
C GLU A 84 3.31 -5.02 13.52
N TRP A 85 2.38 -5.06 12.58
CA TRP A 85 1.34 -4.06 12.46
C TRP A 85 0.48 -3.99 13.73
N GLU A 86 0.12 -5.14 14.29
CA GLU A 86 -0.64 -5.20 15.53
C GLU A 86 0.08 -4.50 16.70
N SER A 87 1.40 -4.52 16.71
CA SER A 87 2.18 -3.84 17.75
C SER A 87 2.08 -2.32 17.67
N TYR A 88 1.65 -1.77 16.53
CA TYR A 88 1.48 -0.32 16.34
C TYR A 88 0.09 0.18 16.67
N ARG A 89 -0.81 -0.66 17.15
CA ARG A 89 -2.24 -0.30 17.34
C ARG A 89 -2.48 0.87 18.29
N ILE A 90 -1.51 1.23 19.12
CA ILE A 90 -1.62 2.38 20.02
C ILE A 90 -1.06 3.66 19.42
N THR A 91 -0.61 3.63 18.17
CA THR A 91 0.00 4.79 17.51
C THR A 91 -1.04 5.58 16.72
N PRO A 92 -0.82 6.90 16.53
CA PRO A 92 -1.67 7.69 15.64
C PRO A 92 -1.67 7.17 14.19
N PHE A 93 -0.56 6.65 13.72
CA PHE A 93 -0.45 6.09 12.37
C PHE A 93 -1.44 4.94 12.17
N TYR A 94 -1.46 4.00 13.10
CA TYR A 94 -2.40 2.87 13.05
C TYR A 94 -3.85 3.37 13.02
N GLU A 95 -4.16 4.29 13.93
CA GLU A 95 -5.50 4.86 14.04
C GLU A 95 -5.93 5.55 12.75
N ASN A 96 -5.03 6.33 12.14
CA ASN A 96 -5.31 7.02 10.88
C ASN A 96 -5.59 6.03 9.73
N VAL A 97 -4.81 4.96 9.65
CA VAL A 97 -5.00 3.93 8.62
C VAL A 97 -6.34 3.22 8.81
N VAL A 98 -6.67 2.85 10.04
CA VAL A 98 -7.95 2.18 10.33
C VAL A 98 -9.13 3.07 9.97
N ARG A 99 -9.03 4.37 10.27
CA ARG A 99 -10.12 5.32 9.99
C ARG A 99 -10.29 5.62 8.50
N ASP A 100 -9.18 5.88 7.80
CA ASP A 100 -9.20 6.43 6.44
C ASP A 100 -8.85 5.40 5.37
N GLY A 101 -8.27 4.27 5.73
CA GLY A 101 -7.73 3.30 4.79
C GLY A 101 -8.78 2.67 3.87
N ILE A 102 -8.37 2.43 2.62
CA ILE A 102 -9.20 1.78 1.62
C ILE A 102 -8.53 0.46 1.24
N ALA A 103 -9.23 -0.63 1.44
CA ALA A 103 -8.70 -1.96 1.09
C ALA A 103 -8.51 -2.06 -0.42
N LEU A 104 -7.32 -2.48 -0.84
CA LEU A 104 -6.99 -2.74 -2.24
C LEU A 104 -7.13 -4.22 -2.58
N VAL A 105 -6.85 -5.06 -1.63
CA VAL A 105 -7.13 -6.50 -1.66
C VAL A 105 -7.41 -6.99 -0.25
#